data_d90b3b99450b6b35481b9b40462ec48b
#
_entry.id   d90b3b99450b6b35481b9b40462ec48b
#
_cell.length_a   1.000
_cell.length_b   1.000
_cell.length_c   1.000
_cell.angle_alpha   90.00
_cell.angle_beta   90.00
_cell.angle_gamma   90.00
#
_symmetry.space_group_name_H-M   'P 1'
#
loop_
_entity.id
_entity.type
_entity.pdbx_description
1 polymer ?
#
loop_
_entity_poly.entity_id
_entity_poly.type
_entity_poly.pdbx_seq_one_letter_code
_entity_poly.pdbx_strand_id
1 'polypeptide(L)'
;MKPDPLRILVAEDNSKLRKAMIFGLEESGKIKSVFDCETGEEAVRYCMEEETDVLLLDVRLAGKLNGIETIISIRKEFPRKPVVIYSIQDSDEYFRTFRRSGILSHYAYVRKSNYLLPQMVLPLIRLAYDGKSFIDPEIESRVSEVKEKDENSPLAILEPNERVVAEMLAKGMSNEQIAGHFGFKDKRTISRINGQIYSAWNLNESNSDEKVARTRAALIVLTNRFLSWDEDGKIYYRDPSGKRIQWDQNFGNLS
;
A
#
# COMPACT_ATOMS: atom_id res chain seq x y z
N MET A 1 29.07 -13.61 25.42
CA MET A 1 29.75 -13.15 24.20
C MET A 1 29.16 -11.80 23.83
N LYS A 2 29.98 -10.78 23.51
CA LYS A 2 29.47 -9.57 22.88
C LYS A 2 28.97 -9.98 21.48
N PRO A 3 27.78 -9.53 21.07
CA PRO A 3 27.31 -9.84 19.73
C PRO A 3 28.25 -9.20 18.69
N ASP A 4 28.48 -9.92 17.59
CA ASP A 4 29.32 -9.41 16.50
C ASP A 4 28.74 -8.11 15.94
N PRO A 5 29.60 -7.13 15.60
CA PRO A 5 29.16 -5.88 15.02
C PRO A 5 28.58 -6.11 13.60
N LEU A 6 27.45 -5.47 13.30
CA LEU A 6 26.68 -5.67 12.08
C LEU A 6 27.11 -4.73 10.94
N ARG A 7 26.92 -5.18 9.71
CA ARG A 7 27.04 -4.38 8.48
C ARG A 7 25.65 -3.89 8.09
N ILE A 8 25.47 -2.60 8.01
CA ILE A 8 24.15 -1.99 7.77
C ILE A 8 24.15 -1.24 6.45
N LEU A 9 23.07 -1.35 5.69
CA LEU A 9 22.77 -0.46 4.58
C LEU A 9 21.65 0.51 5.00
N VAL A 10 21.92 1.81 4.88
CA VAL A 10 20.96 2.90 5.14
C VAL A 10 20.50 3.49 3.82
N ALA A 11 19.22 3.39 3.50
CA ALA A 11 18.62 4.05 2.35
C ALA A 11 17.69 5.18 2.82
N GLU A 12 18.03 6.42 2.48
CA GLU A 12 17.36 7.64 2.92
C GLU A 12 17.63 8.75 1.89
N ASP A 13 16.60 9.38 1.34
CA ASP A 13 16.72 10.45 0.34
C ASP A 13 17.18 11.79 0.94
N ASN A 14 16.88 12.02 2.21
CA ASN A 14 17.33 13.21 2.91
C ASN A 14 18.79 13.07 3.37
N SER A 15 19.71 13.73 2.66
CA SER A 15 21.15 13.63 2.90
C SER A 15 21.59 14.05 4.33
N LYS A 16 20.90 15.01 4.96
CA LYS A 16 21.20 15.44 6.33
C LYS A 16 20.80 14.37 7.34
N LEU A 17 19.61 13.81 7.19
CA LEU A 17 19.12 12.75 8.06
C LEU A 17 19.96 11.48 7.88
N ARG A 18 20.29 11.12 6.65
CA ARG A 18 21.16 9.98 6.32
C ARG A 18 22.51 10.09 7.02
N LYS A 19 23.20 11.24 6.88
CA LYS A 19 24.49 11.47 7.53
C LYS A 19 24.42 11.42 9.07
N ALA A 20 23.37 12.01 9.65
CA ALA A 20 23.18 11.98 11.10
C ALA A 20 22.94 10.55 11.61
N MET A 21 22.16 9.75 10.86
CA MET A 21 21.89 8.35 11.20
C MET A 21 23.19 7.52 11.12
N ILE A 22 23.95 7.64 10.04
CA ILE A 22 25.23 6.95 9.86
C ILE A 22 26.17 7.27 11.01
N PHE A 23 26.42 8.56 11.26
CA PHE A 23 27.31 9.01 12.33
C PHE A 23 26.92 8.40 13.69
N GLY A 24 25.65 8.46 14.05
CA GLY A 24 25.21 7.93 15.35
C GLY A 24 25.21 6.40 15.42
N LEU A 25 25.05 5.69 14.31
CA LEU A 25 25.19 4.24 14.25
C LEU A 25 26.66 3.82 14.43
N GLU A 26 27.60 4.49 13.78
CA GLU A 26 29.05 4.23 13.88
C GLU A 26 29.57 4.54 15.30
N GLU A 27 29.19 5.68 15.89
CA GLU A 27 29.55 6.05 17.27
C GLU A 27 29.07 5.04 18.32
N SER A 28 28.06 4.23 18.01
CA SER A 28 27.55 3.23 18.94
C SER A 28 28.55 2.11 19.28
N GLY A 29 29.57 1.90 18.45
CA GLY A 29 30.54 0.80 18.57
C GLY A 29 29.93 -0.60 18.37
N LYS A 30 28.67 -0.69 17.93
CA LYS A 30 27.93 -1.95 17.70
C LYS A 30 27.82 -2.31 16.21
N ILE A 31 28.26 -1.39 15.34
CA ILE A 31 28.19 -1.51 13.90
C ILE A 31 29.61 -1.66 13.35
N LYS A 32 29.78 -2.61 12.43
CA LYS A 32 31.06 -2.88 11.77
C LYS A 32 31.32 -1.90 10.63
N SER A 33 30.28 -1.67 9.83
CA SER A 33 30.31 -0.77 8.69
C SER A 33 28.89 -0.31 8.33
N VAL A 34 28.81 0.91 7.83
CA VAL A 34 27.56 1.46 7.29
C VAL A 34 27.79 1.79 5.82
N PHE A 35 26.95 1.21 4.95
CA PHE A 35 26.81 1.63 3.57
C PHE A 35 25.61 2.54 3.46
N ASP A 36 25.58 3.44 2.49
CA ASP A 36 24.46 4.34 2.31
C ASP A 36 24.09 4.58 0.85
N CYS A 37 22.81 4.90 0.61
CA CYS A 37 22.30 5.25 -0.70
C CYS A 37 21.06 6.16 -0.61
N GLU A 38 20.63 6.71 -1.74
CA GLU A 38 19.49 7.63 -1.83
C GLU A 38 18.26 6.97 -2.47
N THR A 39 18.47 5.90 -3.23
CA THR A 39 17.45 5.25 -4.05
C THR A 39 17.26 3.78 -3.68
N GLY A 40 16.04 3.28 -3.93
CA GLY A 40 15.75 1.86 -3.75
C GLY A 40 16.53 0.98 -4.70
N GLU A 41 16.77 1.45 -5.94
CA GLU A 41 17.54 0.74 -6.95
C GLU A 41 19.01 0.55 -6.52
N GLU A 42 19.61 1.57 -5.92
CA GLU A 42 20.95 1.47 -5.35
C GLU A 42 20.99 0.48 -4.20
N ALA A 43 19.99 0.52 -3.31
CA ALA A 43 19.88 -0.43 -2.21
C ALA A 43 19.79 -1.88 -2.69
N VAL A 44 18.99 -2.14 -3.73
CA VAL A 44 18.90 -3.48 -4.36
C VAL A 44 20.28 -3.88 -4.90
N ARG A 45 20.94 -3.02 -5.68
CA ARG A 45 22.26 -3.32 -6.24
C ARG A 45 23.29 -3.62 -5.15
N TYR A 46 23.38 -2.79 -4.10
CA TYR A 46 24.27 -3.01 -2.97
C TYR A 46 24.07 -4.38 -2.31
N CYS A 47 22.82 -4.78 -2.10
CA CYS A 47 22.52 -6.07 -1.50
C CYS A 47 22.90 -7.27 -2.37
N MET A 48 23.04 -7.08 -3.70
CA MET A 48 23.49 -8.11 -4.62
C MET A 48 25.02 -8.21 -4.71
N GLU A 49 25.72 -7.08 -4.55
CA GLU A 49 27.16 -6.96 -4.74
C GLU A 49 27.92 -7.07 -3.40
N GLU A 50 27.33 -6.62 -2.31
CA GLU A 50 27.98 -6.48 -1.00
C GLU A 50 27.24 -7.24 0.10
N GLU A 51 27.99 -7.79 1.04
CA GLU A 51 27.42 -8.44 2.21
C GLU A 51 26.89 -7.41 3.21
N THR A 52 25.59 -7.34 3.36
CA THR A 52 24.89 -6.55 4.36
C THR A 52 24.13 -7.46 5.31
N ASP A 53 24.08 -7.12 6.59
CA ASP A 53 23.38 -7.93 7.60
C ASP A 53 21.95 -7.42 7.83
N VAL A 54 21.75 -6.09 7.86
CA VAL A 54 20.45 -5.46 8.10
C VAL A 54 20.29 -4.22 7.22
N LEU A 55 19.06 -3.96 6.78
CA LEU A 55 18.69 -2.77 6.04
C LEU A 55 17.93 -1.81 6.95
N LEU A 56 18.24 -0.52 6.84
CA LEU A 56 17.44 0.58 7.39
C LEU A 56 16.92 1.40 6.21
N LEU A 57 15.63 1.30 5.93
CA LEU A 57 15.02 1.87 4.73
C LEU A 57 13.96 2.91 5.08
N ASP A 58 14.09 4.14 4.55
CA ASP A 58 12.92 5.02 4.47
C ASP A 58 11.89 4.45 3.49
N VAL A 59 10.62 4.68 3.76
CA VAL A 59 9.55 4.35 2.80
C VAL A 59 9.63 5.25 1.58
N ARG A 60 9.87 6.54 1.76
CA ARG A 60 10.06 7.46 0.64
C ARG A 60 11.53 7.57 0.28
N LEU A 61 11.88 7.03 -0.87
CA LEU A 61 13.22 7.13 -1.45
C LEU A 61 13.16 7.93 -2.76
N ALA A 62 14.30 8.45 -3.17
CA ALA A 62 14.46 8.93 -4.54
C ALA A 62 14.40 7.73 -5.51
N GLY A 63 14.08 7.98 -6.78
CA GLY A 63 13.99 6.92 -7.80
C GLY A 63 12.59 6.36 -7.98
N LYS A 64 12.48 5.13 -8.48
CA LYS A 64 11.20 4.50 -8.83
C LYS A 64 10.68 3.56 -7.74
N LEU A 65 11.57 2.97 -6.96
CA LEU A 65 11.23 2.04 -5.90
C LEU A 65 11.12 2.78 -4.57
N ASN A 66 9.99 2.66 -3.89
CA ASN A 66 9.88 3.03 -2.48
C ASN A 66 10.55 1.98 -1.58
N GLY A 67 10.75 2.27 -0.29
CA GLY A 67 11.46 1.37 0.62
C GLY A 67 10.78 0.01 0.80
N ILE A 68 9.44 -0.05 0.72
CA ILE A 68 8.71 -1.32 0.82
C ILE A 68 8.92 -2.16 -0.45
N GLU A 69 8.83 -1.55 -1.62
CA GLU A 69 9.11 -2.22 -2.91
C GLU A 69 10.57 -2.65 -3.00
N THR A 70 11.48 -1.85 -2.43
CA THR A 70 12.90 -2.17 -2.35
C THR A 70 13.13 -3.46 -1.56
N ILE A 71 12.59 -3.59 -0.34
CA ILE A 71 12.75 -4.82 0.44
C ILE A 71 12.03 -6.01 -0.18
N ILE A 72 10.87 -5.82 -0.84
CA ILE A 72 10.21 -6.87 -1.61
C ILE A 72 11.14 -7.39 -2.71
N SER A 73 11.79 -6.49 -3.44
CA SER A 73 12.73 -6.85 -4.51
C SER A 73 13.96 -7.59 -3.97
N ILE A 74 14.54 -7.11 -2.87
CA ILE A 74 15.69 -7.77 -2.22
C ILE A 74 15.31 -9.16 -1.69
N ARG A 75 14.13 -9.32 -1.11
CA ARG A 75 13.68 -10.61 -0.53
C ARG A 75 13.31 -11.67 -1.56
N LYS A 76 13.23 -11.35 -2.83
CA LYS A 76 13.15 -12.36 -3.89
C LYS A 76 14.41 -13.23 -3.93
N GLU A 77 15.58 -12.62 -3.72
CA GLU A 77 16.87 -13.32 -3.68
C GLU A 77 17.30 -13.71 -2.25
N PHE A 78 16.95 -12.87 -1.26
CA PHE A 78 17.29 -13.06 0.14
C PHE A 78 16.02 -13.08 1.02
N PRO A 79 15.23 -14.18 1.04
CA PRO A 79 13.87 -14.20 1.62
C PRO A 79 13.75 -13.77 3.10
N ARG A 80 14.83 -13.88 3.87
CA ARG A 80 14.88 -13.49 5.29
C ARG A 80 15.76 -12.28 5.57
N LYS A 81 16.04 -11.45 4.56
CA LYS A 81 16.86 -10.24 4.74
C LYS A 81 16.24 -9.36 5.82
N PRO A 82 16.97 -9.10 6.92
CA PRO A 82 16.47 -8.26 7.99
C PRO A 82 16.31 -6.80 7.55
N VAL A 83 15.22 -6.16 7.99
CA VAL A 83 14.93 -4.77 7.61
C VAL A 83 14.29 -3.99 8.75
N VAL A 84 14.69 -2.73 8.89
CA VAL A 84 13.96 -1.71 9.63
C VAL A 84 13.37 -0.73 8.63
N ILE A 85 12.04 -0.74 8.48
CA ILE A 85 11.28 0.23 7.70
C ILE A 85 11.01 1.43 8.60
N TYR A 86 11.40 2.60 8.16
CA TYR A 86 11.50 3.79 8.97
C TYR A 86 10.90 4.98 8.22
N SER A 87 9.70 5.46 8.61
CA SER A 87 8.93 6.40 7.80
C SER A 87 8.17 7.45 8.59
N ILE A 88 7.95 8.61 7.94
CA ILE A 88 6.94 9.60 8.34
C ILE A 88 5.68 9.50 7.48
N GLN A 89 5.67 8.66 6.44
CA GLN A 89 4.58 8.57 5.48
C GLN A 89 3.37 7.85 6.08
N ASP A 90 2.18 8.34 5.75
CA ASP A 90 0.90 7.85 6.27
C ASP A 90 -0.11 7.56 5.13
N SER A 91 0.38 7.31 3.92
CA SER A 91 -0.46 6.97 2.78
C SER A 91 -0.97 5.54 2.88
N ASP A 92 -2.28 5.36 2.67
CA ASP A 92 -2.94 4.05 2.63
C ASP A 92 -2.26 3.08 1.63
N GLU A 93 -1.68 3.59 0.54
CA GLU A 93 -1.00 2.78 -0.47
C GLU A 93 0.24 2.07 0.09
N TYR A 94 1.05 2.73 0.91
CA TYR A 94 2.21 2.09 1.54
C TYR A 94 1.79 0.99 2.50
N PHE A 95 0.72 1.18 3.26
CA PHE A 95 0.19 0.16 4.16
C PHE A 95 -0.39 -1.03 3.38
N ARG A 96 -1.07 -0.80 2.25
CA ARG A 96 -1.51 -1.88 1.34
C ARG A 96 -0.34 -2.67 0.78
N THR A 97 0.70 -1.97 0.30
CA THR A 97 1.91 -2.59 -0.24
C THR A 97 2.61 -3.43 0.83
N PHE A 98 2.75 -2.91 2.05
CA PHE A 98 3.32 -3.65 3.17
C PHE A 98 2.50 -4.92 3.51
N ARG A 99 1.19 -4.83 3.62
CA ARG A 99 0.31 -6.00 3.86
C ARG A 99 0.45 -7.08 2.78
N ARG A 100 0.56 -6.67 1.53
CA ARG A 100 0.68 -7.58 0.37
C ARG A 100 2.09 -8.13 0.19
N SER A 101 3.07 -7.56 0.86
CA SER A 101 4.49 -7.92 0.69
C SER A 101 4.86 -9.33 1.17
N GLY A 102 4.05 -9.93 2.05
CA GLY A 102 4.37 -11.20 2.69
C GLY A 102 5.51 -11.12 3.72
N ILE A 103 5.88 -9.92 4.17
CA ILE A 103 6.90 -9.72 5.19
C ILE A 103 6.32 -10.10 6.56
N LEU A 104 6.66 -11.30 7.06
CA LEU A 104 6.11 -11.85 8.32
C LEU A 104 7.13 -11.89 9.46
N SER A 105 8.43 -11.79 9.16
CA SER A 105 9.51 -11.88 10.16
C SER A 105 10.74 -11.09 9.72
N HIS A 106 11.72 -10.96 10.63
CA HIS A 106 12.97 -10.24 10.36
C HIS A 106 12.73 -8.78 9.98
N TYR A 107 11.79 -8.10 10.64
CA TYR A 107 11.52 -6.69 10.35
C TYR A 107 11.16 -5.89 11.60
N ALA A 108 11.40 -4.58 11.51
CA ALA A 108 10.70 -3.59 12.30
C ALA A 108 10.08 -2.55 11.35
N TYR A 109 8.86 -2.10 11.65
CA TYR A 109 8.23 -0.99 10.92
C TYR A 109 7.82 0.09 11.91
N VAL A 110 8.47 1.26 11.83
CA VAL A 110 8.36 2.32 12.83
C VAL A 110 8.20 3.70 12.24
N ARG A 111 7.58 4.60 13.00
CA ARG A 111 7.49 6.02 12.66
C ARG A 111 8.80 6.74 13.04
N LYS A 112 9.32 7.57 12.13
CA LYS A 112 10.49 8.40 12.36
C LYS A 112 10.31 9.35 13.56
N SER A 113 9.09 9.88 13.80
CA SER A 113 8.79 10.76 14.93
C SER A 113 9.10 10.14 16.29
N ASN A 114 8.93 8.80 16.41
CA ASN A 114 9.10 8.08 17.67
C ASN A 114 10.52 7.55 17.86
N TYR A 115 11.32 7.51 16.77
CA TYR A 115 12.65 6.89 16.73
C TYR A 115 13.67 7.80 16.04
N LEU A 116 13.74 9.07 16.47
CA LEU A 116 14.59 10.09 15.83
C LEU A 116 16.10 9.86 16.03
N LEU A 117 16.47 9.24 17.15
CA LEU A 117 17.89 9.07 17.50
C LEU A 117 18.40 7.69 17.07
N PRO A 118 19.62 7.60 16.53
CA PRO A 118 20.23 6.33 16.15
C PRO A 118 20.22 5.28 17.26
N GLN A 119 20.40 5.69 18.52
CA GLN A 119 20.36 4.80 19.68
C GLN A 119 19.00 4.12 19.87
N MET A 120 17.91 4.74 19.43
CA MET A 120 16.55 4.17 19.48
C MET A 120 16.33 3.13 18.37
N VAL A 121 17.01 3.27 17.24
CA VAL A 121 16.92 2.37 16.09
C VAL A 121 17.78 1.11 16.27
N LEU A 122 18.90 1.20 16.98
CA LEU A 122 19.81 0.07 17.22
C LEU A 122 19.13 -1.20 17.80
N PRO A 123 18.26 -1.12 18.82
CA PRO A 123 17.52 -2.28 19.32
C PRO A 123 16.64 -2.92 18.25
N LEU A 124 16.05 -2.11 17.37
CA LEU A 124 15.17 -2.59 16.29
C LEU A 124 15.97 -3.30 15.19
N ILE A 125 17.15 -2.77 14.85
CA ILE A 125 18.12 -3.40 13.96
C ILE A 125 18.47 -4.80 14.48
N ARG A 126 18.81 -4.90 15.78
CA ARG A 126 19.15 -6.19 16.39
C ARG A 126 17.96 -7.13 16.42
N LEU A 127 16.78 -6.64 16.77
CA LEU A 127 15.55 -7.40 16.79
C LEU A 127 15.26 -8.03 15.42
N ALA A 128 15.35 -7.26 14.36
CA ALA A 128 15.14 -7.73 12.98
C ALA A 128 16.20 -8.76 12.58
N TYR A 129 17.48 -8.52 12.92
CA TYR A 129 18.59 -9.46 12.69
C TYR A 129 18.35 -10.81 13.38
N ASP A 130 17.87 -10.79 14.61
CA ASP A 130 17.55 -11.99 15.39
C ASP A 130 16.28 -12.71 14.92
N GLY A 131 15.70 -12.31 13.78
CA GLY A 131 14.54 -12.97 13.16
C GLY A 131 13.19 -12.58 13.72
N LYS A 132 13.16 -11.64 14.66
CA LYS A 132 11.94 -11.15 15.29
C LYS A 132 11.27 -10.09 14.43
N SER A 133 10.04 -9.73 14.79
CA SER A 133 9.27 -8.65 14.16
C SER A 133 8.75 -7.68 15.21
N PHE A 134 8.69 -6.42 14.81
CA PHE A 134 8.10 -5.33 15.58
C PHE A 134 7.36 -4.39 14.63
N ILE A 135 6.20 -3.94 15.03
CA ILE A 135 5.47 -2.88 14.36
C ILE A 135 5.09 -1.83 15.40
N ASP A 136 5.35 -0.56 15.09
CA ASP A 136 4.93 0.56 15.92
C ASP A 136 3.38 0.54 16.04
N PRO A 137 2.81 0.69 17.26
CA PRO A 137 1.37 0.64 17.45
C PRO A 137 0.56 1.61 16.59
N GLU A 138 1.10 2.80 16.28
CA GLU A 138 0.46 3.74 15.37
C GLU A 138 0.43 3.20 13.93
N ILE A 139 1.52 2.59 13.48
CA ILE A 139 1.57 1.93 12.17
C ILE A 139 0.59 0.74 12.13
N GLU A 140 0.55 -0.08 13.18
CA GLU A 140 -0.34 -1.24 13.28
C GLU A 140 -1.81 -0.82 13.21
N SER A 141 -2.18 0.26 13.92
CA SER A 141 -3.54 0.83 13.85
C SER A 141 -3.88 1.25 12.41
N ARG A 142 -2.97 1.97 11.74
CA ARG A 142 -3.18 2.40 10.35
C ARG A 142 -3.28 1.23 9.38
N VAL A 143 -2.45 0.21 9.54
CA VAL A 143 -2.52 -1.03 8.73
C VAL A 143 -3.88 -1.71 8.92
N SER A 144 -4.39 -1.75 10.14
CA SER A 144 -5.70 -2.33 10.47
C SER A 144 -6.86 -1.52 9.88
N GLU A 145 -6.82 -0.19 9.99
CA GLU A 145 -7.80 0.71 9.38
C GLU A 145 -7.87 0.55 7.86
N VAL A 146 -6.70 0.49 7.20
CA VAL A 146 -6.63 0.29 5.74
C VAL A 146 -7.16 -1.09 5.36
N LYS A 147 -6.90 -2.11 6.18
CA LYS A 147 -7.47 -3.45 5.99
C LYS A 147 -8.99 -3.41 6.03
N GLU A 148 -9.55 -2.79 7.05
CA GLU A 148 -11.00 -2.68 7.22
C GLU A 148 -11.66 -1.88 6.08
N LYS A 149 -11.05 -0.76 5.68
CA LYS A 149 -11.50 0.00 4.51
C LYS A 149 -11.52 -0.85 3.24
N ASP A 150 -10.46 -1.63 3.00
CA ASP A 150 -10.36 -2.45 1.81
C ASP A 150 -11.37 -3.61 1.83
N GLU A 151 -11.57 -4.26 2.97
CA GLU A 151 -12.52 -5.38 3.13
C GLU A 151 -13.97 -4.92 3.00
N ASN A 152 -14.28 -3.69 3.40
CA ASN A 152 -15.60 -3.08 3.27
C ASN A 152 -15.80 -2.31 1.94
N SER A 153 -14.80 -2.30 1.06
CA SER A 153 -14.88 -1.65 -0.24
C SER A 153 -15.81 -2.41 -1.20
N PRO A 154 -16.66 -1.71 -1.98
CA PRO A 154 -17.42 -2.34 -3.05
C PRO A 154 -16.57 -3.11 -4.05
N LEU A 155 -15.32 -2.68 -4.25
CA LEU A 155 -14.36 -3.37 -5.11
C LEU A 155 -13.87 -4.69 -4.51
N ALA A 156 -13.97 -4.89 -3.19
CA ALA A 156 -13.47 -6.10 -2.53
C ALA A 156 -14.26 -7.36 -2.94
N ILE A 157 -15.54 -7.22 -3.25
CA ILE A 157 -16.41 -8.35 -3.67
C ILE A 157 -16.25 -8.72 -5.15
N LEU A 158 -15.53 -7.93 -5.94
CA LEU A 158 -15.31 -8.17 -7.36
C LEU A 158 -14.08 -9.03 -7.60
N GLU A 159 -14.12 -9.85 -8.65
CA GLU A 159 -12.97 -10.58 -9.16
C GLU A 159 -11.89 -9.61 -9.70
N PRO A 160 -10.60 -10.00 -9.76
CA PRO A 160 -9.51 -9.10 -10.18
C PRO A 160 -9.77 -8.38 -11.51
N ASN A 161 -10.25 -9.09 -12.54
CA ASN A 161 -10.54 -8.47 -13.83
C ASN A 161 -11.75 -7.54 -13.78
N GLU A 162 -12.76 -7.86 -12.96
CA GLU A 162 -13.94 -7.03 -12.75
C GLU A 162 -13.57 -5.71 -12.07
N ARG A 163 -12.64 -5.72 -11.09
CA ARG A 163 -12.13 -4.50 -10.45
C ARG A 163 -11.49 -3.56 -11.46
N VAL A 164 -10.60 -4.07 -12.30
CA VAL A 164 -9.92 -3.27 -13.32
C VAL A 164 -10.94 -2.68 -14.30
N VAL A 165 -11.92 -3.48 -14.73
CA VAL A 165 -13.00 -3.00 -15.61
C VAL A 165 -13.86 -1.92 -14.92
N ALA A 166 -14.21 -2.11 -13.63
CA ALA A 166 -14.98 -1.14 -12.86
C ALA A 166 -14.24 0.20 -12.72
N GLU A 167 -12.94 0.17 -12.44
CA GLU A 167 -12.10 1.37 -12.35
C GLU A 167 -12.01 2.12 -13.70
N MET A 168 -11.88 1.39 -14.82
CA MET A 168 -11.86 1.98 -16.15
C MET A 168 -13.22 2.58 -16.53
N LEU A 169 -14.30 1.88 -16.16
CA LEU A 169 -15.67 2.36 -16.33
C LEU A 169 -15.88 3.69 -15.57
N ALA A 170 -15.38 3.78 -14.33
CA ALA A 170 -15.46 4.99 -13.52
C ALA A 170 -14.64 6.17 -14.11
N LYS A 171 -13.59 5.88 -14.88
CA LYS A 171 -12.83 6.86 -15.66
C LYS A 171 -13.55 7.30 -16.94
N GLY A 172 -14.76 6.82 -17.20
CA GLY A 172 -15.57 7.15 -18.38
C GLY A 172 -15.17 6.42 -19.66
N MET A 173 -14.33 5.39 -19.60
CA MET A 173 -13.91 4.66 -20.79
C MET A 173 -15.07 3.86 -21.40
N SER A 174 -15.17 3.81 -22.71
CA SER A 174 -16.15 2.96 -23.43
C SER A 174 -15.76 1.48 -23.37
N ASN A 175 -16.72 0.59 -23.65
CA ASN A 175 -16.44 -0.87 -23.67
C ASN A 175 -15.37 -1.23 -24.72
N GLU A 176 -15.30 -0.49 -25.83
CA GLU A 176 -14.28 -0.64 -26.87
C GLU A 176 -12.89 -0.25 -26.36
N GLN A 177 -12.79 0.88 -25.64
CA GLN A 177 -11.52 1.32 -25.04
C GLN A 177 -11.02 0.37 -23.97
N ILE A 178 -11.93 -0.14 -23.12
CA ILE A 178 -11.59 -1.13 -22.09
C ILE A 178 -11.16 -2.45 -22.76
N ALA A 179 -11.87 -2.93 -23.77
CA ALA A 179 -11.50 -4.14 -24.50
C ALA A 179 -10.11 -3.99 -25.15
N GLY A 180 -9.81 -2.82 -25.74
CA GLY A 180 -8.50 -2.53 -26.29
C GLY A 180 -7.37 -2.59 -25.26
N HIS A 181 -7.60 -2.11 -24.03
CA HIS A 181 -6.64 -2.19 -22.93
C HIS A 181 -6.28 -3.64 -22.54
N PHE A 182 -7.27 -4.54 -22.56
CA PHE A 182 -7.06 -5.97 -22.29
C PHE A 182 -6.60 -6.78 -23.51
N GLY A 183 -6.49 -6.18 -24.69
CA GLY A 183 -6.19 -6.89 -25.93
C GLY A 183 -7.33 -7.78 -26.42
N PHE A 184 -8.57 -7.59 -25.96
CA PHE A 184 -9.73 -8.32 -26.41
C PHE A 184 -10.19 -7.84 -27.80
N LYS A 185 -10.51 -8.79 -28.68
CA LYS A 185 -11.02 -8.47 -30.03
C LYS A 185 -12.46 -7.95 -30.05
N ASP A 186 -13.25 -8.23 -28.99
CA ASP A 186 -14.68 -7.93 -28.96
C ASP A 186 -15.09 -7.28 -27.62
N LYS A 187 -15.82 -6.17 -27.73
CA LYS A 187 -16.45 -5.47 -26.60
C LYS A 187 -17.50 -6.31 -25.84
N ARG A 188 -18.02 -7.39 -26.43
CA ARG A 188 -19.01 -8.28 -25.80
C ARG A 188 -18.48 -8.88 -24.50
N THR A 189 -17.16 -9.18 -24.44
CA THR A 189 -16.52 -9.64 -23.21
C THR A 189 -16.65 -8.61 -22.10
N ILE A 190 -16.42 -7.32 -22.40
CA ILE A 190 -16.56 -6.23 -21.43
C ILE A 190 -18.02 -6.03 -21.03
N SER A 191 -18.98 -6.12 -21.98
CA SER A 191 -20.40 -6.04 -21.64
C SER A 191 -20.83 -7.15 -20.68
N ARG A 192 -20.31 -8.38 -20.85
CA ARG A 192 -20.54 -9.48 -19.91
C ARG A 192 -19.96 -9.20 -18.53
N ILE A 193 -18.73 -8.69 -18.46
CA ILE A 193 -18.08 -8.32 -17.19
C ILE A 193 -18.87 -7.19 -16.51
N ASN A 194 -19.31 -6.18 -17.25
CA ASN A 194 -20.17 -5.12 -16.70
C ASN A 194 -21.46 -5.70 -16.09
N GLY A 195 -22.09 -6.65 -16.76
CA GLY A 195 -23.26 -7.36 -16.22
C GLY A 195 -22.97 -8.07 -14.89
N GLN A 196 -21.80 -8.69 -14.75
CA GLN A 196 -21.36 -9.31 -13.49
C GLN A 196 -21.15 -8.27 -12.39
N ILE A 197 -20.49 -7.14 -12.69
CA ILE A 197 -20.30 -6.02 -11.77
C ILE A 197 -21.65 -5.45 -11.32
N TYR A 198 -22.56 -5.21 -12.26
CA TYR A 198 -23.90 -4.69 -11.94
C TYR A 198 -24.70 -5.66 -11.06
N SER A 199 -24.60 -6.97 -11.31
CA SER A 199 -25.21 -7.98 -10.45
C SER A 199 -24.61 -8.01 -9.05
N ALA A 200 -23.28 -7.95 -8.94
CA ALA A 200 -22.58 -7.94 -7.65
C ALA A 200 -22.98 -6.74 -6.77
N TRP A 201 -23.29 -5.60 -7.40
CA TRP A 201 -23.71 -4.37 -6.71
C TRP A 201 -25.22 -4.15 -6.69
N ASN A 202 -26.00 -5.15 -7.13
CA ASN A 202 -27.46 -5.10 -7.18
C ASN A 202 -28.03 -3.93 -8.01
N LEU A 203 -27.38 -3.64 -9.14
CA LEU A 203 -27.76 -2.57 -10.08
C LEU A 203 -28.67 -3.05 -11.22
N ASN A 204 -28.94 -4.36 -11.31
CA ASN A 204 -29.78 -4.99 -12.35
C ASN A 204 -31.26 -4.99 -11.97
N GLU A 205 -31.78 -3.93 -11.37
CA GLU A 205 -33.22 -3.82 -11.17
C GLU A 205 -33.94 -3.80 -12.53
N SER A 206 -35.05 -4.50 -12.60
CA SER A 206 -35.76 -4.97 -13.78
C SER A 206 -36.20 -3.94 -14.84
N ASN A 207 -35.85 -2.66 -14.67
CA ASN A 207 -36.15 -1.56 -15.60
C ASN A 207 -35.03 -0.54 -15.74
N SER A 208 -33.80 -0.78 -15.19
CA SER A 208 -32.72 0.20 -15.35
C SER A 208 -32.05 0.04 -16.71
N ASP A 209 -32.08 1.11 -17.52
CA ASP A 209 -31.26 1.28 -18.70
C ASP A 209 -29.78 0.99 -18.37
N GLU A 210 -29.07 0.25 -19.22
CA GLU A 210 -27.63 -0.02 -19.07
C GLU A 210 -26.82 1.23 -18.75
N LYS A 211 -27.23 2.40 -19.30
CA LYS A 211 -26.61 3.69 -19.01
C LYS A 211 -26.77 4.11 -17.56
N VAL A 212 -27.92 3.84 -16.95
CA VAL A 212 -28.17 4.12 -15.53
C VAL A 212 -27.33 3.23 -14.66
N ALA A 213 -27.28 1.93 -14.92
CA ALA A 213 -26.45 0.98 -14.20
C ALA A 213 -24.96 1.35 -14.30
N ARG A 214 -24.50 1.79 -15.47
CA ARG A 214 -23.14 2.26 -15.70
C ARG A 214 -22.80 3.51 -14.86
N THR A 215 -23.69 4.49 -14.81
CA THR A 215 -23.52 5.71 -14.03
C THR A 215 -23.49 5.38 -12.54
N ARG A 216 -24.40 4.54 -12.05
CA ARG A 216 -24.46 4.07 -10.67
C ARG A 216 -23.18 3.34 -10.28
N ALA A 217 -22.67 2.45 -11.14
CA ALA A 217 -21.42 1.74 -10.94
C ALA A 217 -20.23 2.70 -10.83
N ALA A 218 -20.16 3.72 -11.69
CA ALA A 218 -19.11 4.74 -11.61
C ALA A 218 -19.15 5.49 -10.26
N LEU A 219 -20.34 5.86 -9.78
CA LEU A 219 -20.49 6.52 -8.49
C LEU A 219 -20.04 5.63 -7.32
N ILE A 220 -20.36 4.33 -7.35
CA ILE A 220 -19.91 3.36 -6.35
C ILE A 220 -18.37 3.30 -6.30
N VAL A 221 -17.71 3.23 -7.46
CA VAL A 221 -16.24 3.20 -7.52
C VAL A 221 -15.64 4.51 -7.00
N LEU A 222 -16.13 5.66 -7.49
CA LEU A 222 -15.60 6.98 -7.15
C LEU A 222 -15.77 7.31 -5.65
N THR A 223 -16.86 6.89 -5.05
CA THR A 223 -17.11 7.12 -3.60
C THR A 223 -16.51 6.04 -2.72
N ASN A 224 -16.13 4.90 -3.30
CA ASN A 224 -15.74 3.68 -2.60
C ASN A 224 -16.78 3.26 -1.54
N ARG A 225 -18.08 3.39 -1.86
CA ARG A 225 -19.20 3.06 -0.96
C ARG A 225 -20.27 2.27 -1.70
N PHE A 226 -20.91 1.33 -0.99
CA PHE A 226 -22.15 0.71 -1.47
C PHE A 226 -23.26 1.76 -1.45
N LEU A 227 -23.70 2.16 -2.64
CA LEU A 227 -24.79 3.11 -2.83
C LEU A 227 -26.08 2.36 -3.18
N SER A 228 -27.21 2.92 -2.72
CA SER A 228 -28.55 2.49 -3.08
C SER A 228 -29.39 3.69 -3.51
N TRP A 229 -30.38 3.46 -4.38
CA TRP A 229 -31.26 4.50 -4.91
C TRP A 229 -32.70 4.19 -4.50
N ASP A 230 -33.50 5.22 -4.19
CA ASP A 230 -34.95 5.09 -4.07
C ASP A 230 -35.64 5.38 -5.42
N GLU A 231 -36.99 5.29 -5.42
CA GLU A 231 -37.83 5.54 -6.61
C GLU A 231 -37.71 6.98 -7.10
N ASP A 232 -37.43 7.94 -6.22
CA ASP A 232 -37.21 9.35 -6.54
C ASP A 232 -35.79 9.65 -7.04
N GLY A 233 -34.91 8.64 -7.08
CA GLY A 233 -33.50 8.77 -7.48
C GLY A 233 -32.58 9.34 -6.39
N LYS A 234 -33.06 9.47 -5.16
CA LYS A 234 -32.19 9.88 -4.02
C LYS A 234 -31.21 8.79 -3.70
N ILE A 235 -29.99 9.20 -3.35
CA ILE A 235 -28.87 8.29 -3.11
C ILE A 235 -28.68 8.09 -1.60
N TYR A 236 -28.42 6.85 -1.21
CA TYR A 236 -28.17 6.48 0.17
C TYR A 236 -26.95 5.57 0.27
N TYR A 237 -26.27 5.61 1.40
CA TYR A 237 -25.25 4.64 1.79
C TYR A 237 -25.49 4.19 3.24
N ARG A 238 -24.81 3.13 3.66
CA ARG A 238 -24.78 2.71 5.06
C ARG A 238 -23.46 3.15 5.71
N ASP A 239 -23.54 3.74 6.88
CA ASP A 239 -22.35 4.03 7.69
C ASP A 239 -21.80 2.73 8.32
N PRO A 240 -20.65 2.78 9.02
CA PRO A 240 -20.07 1.61 9.69
C PRO A 240 -20.99 0.99 10.75
N SER A 241 -21.95 1.75 11.29
CA SER A 241 -22.97 1.24 12.23
C SER A 241 -24.15 0.54 11.54
N GLY A 242 -24.18 0.53 10.19
CA GLY A 242 -25.28 -0.01 9.38
C GLY A 242 -26.45 0.94 9.17
N LYS A 243 -26.40 2.17 9.71
CA LYS A 243 -27.45 3.18 9.57
C LYS A 243 -27.49 3.71 8.13
N ARG A 244 -28.70 3.76 7.55
CA ARG A 244 -28.93 4.34 6.22
C ARG A 244 -28.86 5.85 6.29
N ILE A 245 -27.95 6.44 5.52
CA ILE A 245 -27.70 7.89 5.44
C ILE A 245 -27.96 8.33 4.00
N GLN A 246 -28.70 9.42 3.83
CA GLN A 246 -28.87 10.05 2.52
C GLN A 246 -27.56 10.74 2.13
N TRP A 247 -27.10 10.50 0.92
CA TRP A 247 -25.91 11.14 0.38
C TRP A 247 -26.30 12.50 -0.18
N ASP A 248 -25.98 13.56 0.56
CA ASP A 248 -26.13 14.93 0.06
C ASP A 248 -24.99 15.26 -0.90
N GLN A 249 -25.38 15.77 -2.09
CA GLN A 249 -24.49 16.08 -3.21
C GLN A 249 -23.61 17.31 -2.98
N ASN A 250 -23.22 17.64 -1.78
CA ASN A 250 -22.17 18.63 -1.57
C ASN A 250 -20.82 18.00 -1.94
N PHE A 251 -20.44 18.11 -3.20
CA PHE A 251 -19.15 17.68 -3.78
C PHE A 251 -17.92 18.36 -3.14
N GLY A 252 -18.04 18.95 -1.96
CA GLY A 252 -17.05 19.81 -1.32
C GLY A 252 -16.05 19.13 -0.38
N ASN A 253 -16.17 17.82 -0.08
CA ASN A 253 -15.27 17.15 0.84
C ASN A 253 -14.88 15.75 0.34
N LEU A 254 -14.15 15.72 -0.76
CA LEU A 254 -13.27 14.62 -1.16
C LEU A 254 -11.85 15.02 -0.75
N SER A 255 -11.54 14.93 0.56
CA SER A 255 -10.16 15.02 1.07
C SER A 255 -9.82 13.74 1.81
#